data_afb0295210d410c4727e6f67ee8bfef7
#
_entry.id   afb0295210d410c4727e6f67ee8bfef7
#
_cell.length_a   1.000
_cell.length_b   1.000
_cell.length_c   1.000
_cell.angle_alpha   90.00
_cell.angle_beta   90.00
_cell.angle_gamma   90.00
#
_symmetry.space_group_name_H-M   'P 1'
#
loop_
_entity.id
_entity.type
_entity.pdbx_description
1 polymer ?
#
loop_
_entity_poly.entity_id
_entity_poly.type
_entity_poly.pdbx_seq_one_letter_code
_entity_poly.pdbx_strand_id
1 'polypeptide(L)'
;MNTEEIDRILCYRVRDLDGIFSVDTLLEKPRLLVCNTDASDKPGRHWICMHFESGRGEYFDSFGRRPTANFERYLNRHCSSWTFNRRQLQGVISKFCGHYCIYYCVLRSRGIDTPAIVNSIPTDTALDEKPKTFKVNKK
;
A
#
# COMPACT_ATOMS: atom_id res chain seq x y z
N MET A 1 -14.03 -2.91 2.20
CA MET A 1 -13.98 -1.64 1.47
C MET A 1 -13.67 -1.94 0.02
N ASN A 2 -14.39 -1.34 -0.90
CA ASN A 2 -14.22 -1.63 -2.32
C ASN A 2 -13.59 -0.44 -3.05
N THR A 3 -13.33 -0.63 -4.34
CA THR A 3 -12.68 0.37 -5.16
C THR A 3 -13.39 1.71 -5.14
N GLU A 4 -14.72 1.69 -5.26
CA GLU A 4 -15.48 2.92 -5.30
C GLU A 4 -15.42 3.68 -3.99
N GLU A 5 -15.43 2.98 -2.88
CA GLU A 5 -15.33 3.61 -1.59
C GLU A 5 -13.98 4.29 -1.38
N ILE A 6 -12.92 3.59 -1.76
CA ILE A 6 -11.58 4.16 -1.65
C ILE A 6 -11.44 5.38 -2.54
N ASP A 7 -11.88 5.25 -3.77
CA ASP A 7 -11.79 6.34 -4.74
C ASP A 7 -12.58 7.56 -4.26
N ARG A 8 -13.78 7.34 -3.75
CA ARG A 8 -14.62 8.44 -3.27
C ARG A 8 -13.95 9.21 -2.16
N ILE A 9 -13.29 8.50 -1.25
CA ILE A 9 -12.62 9.16 -0.14
C ILE A 9 -11.39 9.91 -0.59
N LEU A 10 -10.60 9.30 -1.46
CA LEU A 10 -9.30 9.87 -1.83
C LEU A 10 -9.39 10.96 -2.88
N CYS A 11 -10.37 10.92 -3.76
CA CYS A 11 -10.42 11.89 -4.87
C CYS A 11 -10.53 13.34 -4.39
N TYR A 12 -11.07 13.56 -3.19
CA TYR A 12 -11.20 14.90 -2.66
C TYR A 12 -10.03 15.30 -1.77
N ARG A 13 -9.18 14.36 -1.38
CA ARG A 13 -8.14 14.60 -0.38
C ARG A 13 -6.73 14.52 -0.92
N VAL A 14 -6.54 13.84 -2.03
CA VAL A 14 -5.20 13.56 -2.55
C VAL A 14 -5.14 13.97 -4.01
N ARG A 15 -4.41 15.06 -4.27
CA ARG A 15 -4.33 15.60 -5.63
C ARG A 15 -3.44 14.77 -6.53
N ASP A 16 -2.39 14.19 -5.96
CA ASP A 16 -1.39 13.48 -6.76
C ASP A 16 -1.72 12.03 -6.97
N LEU A 17 -2.88 11.59 -6.53
CA LEU A 17 -3.29 10.21 -6.71
C LEU A 17 -3.59 9.94 -8.17
N ASP A 18 -2.92 8.94 -8.73
CA ASP A 18 -3.18 8.53 -10.11
C ASP A 18 -4.50 7.77 -10.22
N GLY A 19 -4.85 7.04 -9.17
CA GLY A 19 -6.09 6.30 -9.16
C GLY A 19 -5.98 4.99 -8.43
N ILE A 20 -7.00 4.17 -8.62
CA ILE A 20 -7.12 2.87 -8.01
C ILE A 20 -7.08 1.84 -9.12
N PHE A 21 -6.15 0.89 -9.03
CA PHE A 21 -5.89 -0.05 -10.11
C PHE A 21 -5.92 -1.48 -9.62
N SER A 22 -6.07 -2.41 -10.56
CA SER A 22 -5.88 -3.83 -10.30
C SER A 22 -4.49 -4.21 -10.79
N VAL A 23 -4.02 -5.39 -10.39
CA VAL A 23 -2.67 -5.81 -10.74
C VAL A 23 -2.46 -5.89 -12.25
N ASP A 24 -3.51 -6.06 -13.02
CA ASP A 24 -3.42 -6.18 -14.47
C ASP A 24 -3.77 -4.89 -15.23
N THR A 25 -3.99 -3.78 -14.52
CA THR A 25 -4.37 -2.51 -15.16
C THR A 25 -3.47 -1.36 -14.74
N LEU A 26 -2.23 -1.65 -14.38
CA LEU A 26 -1.32 -0.65 -13.83
C LEU A 26 -0.91 0.40 -14.85
N LEU A 27 -0.68 1.61 -14.35
CA LEU A 27 -0.43 2.79 -15.14
C LEU A 27 1.01 2.86 -15.65
N GLU A 28 1.22 3.55 -16.79
CA GLU A 28 2.55 3.64 -17.39
C GLU A 28 3.48 4.64 -16.71
N LYS A 29 2.95 5.74 -16.20
CA LYS A 29 3.79 6.75 -15.56
C LYS A 29 3.28 7.04 -14.17
N PRO A 30 3.58 6.16 -13.24
CA PRO A 30 2.96 6.23 -11.91
C PRO A 30 3.60 7.27 -11.02
N ARG A 31 2.79 7.83 -10.13
CA ARG A 31 3.26 8.68 -9.04
C ARG A 31 2.77 8.15 -7.70
N LEU A 32 1.47 8.01 -7.54
CA LEU A 32 0.89 7.48 -6.32
C LEU A 32 -0.34 6.69 -6.70
N LEU A 33 -0.32 5.40 -6.39
CA LEU A 33 -1.41 4.51 -6.77
C LEU A 33 -1.86 3.67 -5.58
N VAL A 34 -3.15 3.35 -5.60
CA VAL A 34 -3.70 2.30 -4.75
C VAL A 34 -3.99 1.12 -5.66
N CYS A 35 -3.55 -0.05 -5.28
CA CYS A 35 -3.67 -1.22 -6.14
C CYS A 35 -4.29 -2.38 -5.40
N ASN A 36 -5.14 -3.10 -6.11
CA ASN A 36 -5.67 -4.36 -5.64
C ASN A 36 -4.71 -5.46 -6.05
N THR A 37 -4.46 -6.40 -5.16
CA THR A 37 -3.53 -7.49 -5.46
C THR A 37 -4.13 -8.52 -6.41
N ASP A 38 -5.44 -8.52 -6.60
CA ASP A 38 -6.10 -9.41 -7.56
C ASP A 38 -6.22 -8.74 -8.90
N ALA A 39 -6.39 -9.56 -9.95
CA ALA A 39 -6.69 -9.06 -11.28
C ALA A 39 -8.08 -8.42 -11.30
N SER A 40 -8.34 -7.63 -12.33
CA SER A 40 -9.57 -6.85 -12.40
C SER A 40 -10.84 -7.71 -12.48
N ASP A 41 -10.70 -8.96 -12.93
CA ASP A 41 -11.86 -9.86 -13.07
C ASP A 41 -12.13 -10.68 -11.81
N LYS A 42 -11.47 -10.36 -10.70
CA LYS A 42 -11.63 -11.10 -9.46
C LYS A 42 -12.04 -10.16 -8.33
N PRO A 43 -12.63 -10.71 -7.27
CA PRO A 43 -12.93 -9.88 -6.09
C PRO A 43 -11.63 -9.37 -5.49
N GLY A 44 -11.62 -8.12 -5.13
CA GLY A 44 -10.44 -7.55 -4.49
C GLY A 44 -10.24 -8.16 -3.12
N ARG A 45 -9.03 -8.63 -2.86
CA ARG A 45 -8.71 -9.25 -1.58
C ARG A 45 -7.85 -8.39 -0.69
N HIS A 46 -6.94 -7.64 -1.29
CA HIS A 46 -5.99 -6.89 -0.51
C HIS A 46 -5.58 -5.64 -1.27
N TRP A 47 -5.41 -4.57 -0.54
CA TRP A 47 -5.05 -3.27 -1.11
C TRP A 47 -3.66 -2.88 -0.67
N ILE A 48 -2.86 -2.39 -1.61
CA ILE A 48 -1.53 -1.87 -1.34
C ILE A 48 -1.39 -0.52 -2.03
N CYS A 49 -0.34 0.21 -1.69
CA CYS A 49 -0.03 1.48 -2.33
C CYS A 49 1.37 1.47 -2.88
N MET A 50 1.59 2.25 -3.93
CA MET A 50 2.93 2.49 -4.44
C MET A 50 3.11 3.97 -4.70
N HIS A 51 4.30 4.46 -4.41
CA HIS A 51 4.65 5.85 -4.61
C HIS A 51 5.97 5.93 -5.35
N PHE A 52 6.04 6.81 -6.36
CA PHE A 52 7.22 6.96 -7.19
C PHE A 52 7.61 8.41 -7.25
N GLU A 53 8.88 8.69 -6.99
CA GLU A 53 9.39 10.05 -7.02
C GLU A 53 10.89 10.03 -7.24
N SER A 54 11.37 10.79 -8.22
CA SER A 54 12.81 10.97 -8.46
C SER A 54 13.57 9.65 -8.61
N GLY A 55 13.00 8.72 -9.33
CA GLY A 55 13.63 7.43 -9.59
C GLY A 55 13.55 6.44 -8.45
N ARG A 56 12.85 6.79 -7.37
CA ARG A 56 12.67 5.88 -6.24
C ARG A 56 11.24 5.44 -6.13
N GLY A 57 11.05 4.17 -5.80
CA GLY A 57 9.75 3.61 -5.59
C GLY A 57 9.56 3.13 -4.17
N GLU A 58 8.33 3.20 -3.70
CA GLU A 58 7.96 2.72 -2.37
C GLU A 58 6.71 1.86 -2.51
N TYR A 59 6.74 0.73 -1.86
CA TYR A 59 5.62 -0.21 -1.87
C TYR A 59 5.11 -0.33 -0.44
N PHE A 60 3.85 -0.01 -0.24
CA PHE A 60 3.25 -0.03 1.09
C PHE A 60 2.21 -1.13 1.18
N ASP A 61 2.41 -2.06 2.09
CA ASP A 61 1.50 -3.16 2.36
C ASP A 61 1.30 -3.23 3.87
N SER A 62 0.06 -3.05 4.31
CA SER A 62 -0.20 -3.06 5.75
C SER A 62 0.12 -4.39 6.40
N PHE A 63 0.21 -5.47 5.62
CA PHE A 63 0.68 -6.76 6.15
C PHE A 63 2.19 -6.87 6.18
N GLY A 64 2.92 -5.91 5.63
CA GLY A 64 4.37 -5.93 5.65
C GLY A 64 4.99 -6.97 4.74
N ARG A 65 4.26 -7.43 3.74
CA ARG A 65 4.74 -8.48 2.84
C ARG A 65 5.52 -7.89 1.67
N ARG A 66 6.46 -8.69 1.20
CA ARG A 66 7.22 -8.31 0.02
C ARG A 66 6.29 -8.26 -1.21
N PRO A 67 6.55 -7.35 -2.16
CA PRO A 67 5.76 -7.32 -3.38
C PRO A 67 5.75 -8.65 -4.11
N THR A 68 4.60 -8.98 -4.69
CA THR A 68 4.52 -10.16 -5.54
C THR A 68 5.33 -9.93 -6.82
N ALA A 69 5.53 -11.00 -7.59
CA ALA A 69 6.34 -10.91 -8.81
C ALA A 69 5.80 -9.84 -9.78
N ASN A 70 4.50 -9.73 -9.91
CA ASN A 70 3.91 -8.74 -10.81
C ASN A 70 4.22 -7.32 -10.37
N PHE A 71 4.08 -7.02 -9.09
CA PHE A 71 4.39 -5.69 -8.59
C PHE A 71 5.89 -5.42 -8.58
N GLU A 72 6.68 -6.45 -8.34
CA GLU A 72 8.13 -6.27 -8.36
C GLU A 72 8.59 -5.91 -9.77
N ARG A 73 8.05 -6.54 -10.80
CA ARG A 73 8.37 -6.19 -12.18
C ARG A 73 7.96 -4.76 -12.50
N TYR A 74 6.80 -4.36 -11.99
CA TYR A 74 6.32 -3.00 -12.20
C TYR A 74 7.26 -1.99 -11.53
N LEU A 75 7.65 -2.27 -10.29
CA LEU A 75 8.60 -1.41 -9.59
C LEU A 75 9.93 -1.32 -10.34
N ASN A 76 10.44 -2.46 -10.79
CA ASN A 76 11.71 -2.48 -11.52
C ASN A 76 11.65 -1.70 -12.82
N ARG A 77 10.49 -1.65 -13.44
CA ARG A 77 10.33 -0.93 -14.70
C ARG A 77 10.29 0.58 -14.48
N HIS A 78 9.71 1.04 -13.39
CA HIS A 78 9.39 2.45 -13.22
C HIS A 78 10.30 3.21 -12.27
N CYS A 79 11.23 2.55 -11.65
CA CYS A 79 12.17 3.25 -10.78
C CYS A 79 13.50 2.51 -10.75
N SER A 80 14.55 3.21 -10.31
CA SER A 80 15.88 2.62 -10.24
C SER A 80 16.13 1.93 -8.90
N SER A 81 15.36 2.26 -7.89
CA SER A 81 15.45 1.59 -6.60
C SER A 81 14.10 1.66 -5.92
N TRP A 82 13.81 0.66 -5.11
CA TRP A 82 12.56 0.67 -4.38
C TRP A 82 12.72 -0.01 -3.03
N THR A 83 11.80 0.31 -2.12
CA THR A 83 11.75 -0.26 -0.78
C THR A 83 10.32 -0.64 -0.46
N PHE A 84 10.14 -1.45 0.57
CA PHE A 84 8.82 -1.75 1.07
C PHE A 84 8.86 -1.80 2.60
N ASN A 85 7.71 -1.56 3.23
CA ASN A 85 7.63 -1.65 4.66
C ASN A 85 7.63 -3.11 5.07
N ARG A 86 8.55 -3.47 5.95
CA ARG A 86 8.64 -4.86 6.42
C ARG A 86 7.87 -5.08 7.70
N ARG A 87 7.51 -3.99 8.36
CA ARG A 87 6.77 -4.09 9.59
C ARG A 87 5.31 -4.37 9.30
N GLN A 88 4.76 -5.37 9.94
CA GLN A 88 3.35 -5.68 9.79
C GLN A 88 2.54 -4.74 10.66
N LEU A 89 1.57 -4.06 10.06
CA LEU A 89 0.79 -3.04 10.74
C LEU A 89 -0.60 -3.53 11.12
N GLN A 90 -1.15 -4.48 10.38
CA GLN A 90 -2.48 -5.01 10.70
C GLN A 90 -2.39 -6.52 10.85
N GLY A 91 -3.34 -7.08 11.60
CA GLY A 91 -3.40 -8.51 11.77
C GLY A 91 -3.87 -9.21 10.52
N VAL A 92 -3.49 -10.49 10.39
CA VAL A 92 -3.79 -11.24 9.17
C VAL A 92 -5.29 -11.45 8.95
N ILE A 93 -6.10 -11.37 10.00
CA ILE A 93 -7.54 -11.50 9.86
C ILE A 93 -8.24 -10.14 9.77
N SER A 94 -7.48 -9.06 9.84
CA SER A 94 -8.05 -7.73 9.74
C SER A 94 -8.49 -7.45 8.30
N LYS A 95 -9.56 -6.69 8.15
CA LYS A 95 -10.09 -6.34 6.84
C LYS A 95 -9.94 -4.86 6.55
N PHE A 96 -8.99 -4.21 7.20
CA PHE A 96 -8.85 -2.77 7.12
C PHE A 96 -7.73 -2.31 6.18
N CYS A 97 -7.25 -3.18 5.28
CA CYS A 97 -6.15 -2.79 4.40
C CYS A 97 -6.48 -1.55 3.57
N GLY A 98 -7.75 -1.39 3.17
CA GLY A 98 -8.17 -0.20 2.45
C GLY A 98 -8.02 1.07 3.29
N HIS A 99 -8.32 0.98 4.57
CA HIS A 99 -8.17 2.12 5.48
C HIS A 99 -6.71 2.51 5.65
N TYR A 100 -5.82 1.52 5.73
CA TYR A 100 -4.39 1.79 5.82
C TYR A 100 -3.89 2.47 4.55
N CYS A 101 -4.41 2.06 3.40
CA CYS A 101 -4.04 2.69 2.13
C CYS A 101 -4.49 4.15 2.07
N ILE A 102 -5.69 4.44 2.55
CA ILE A 102 -6.18 5.81 2.60
C ILE A 102 -5.29 6.66 3.48
N TYR A 103 -4.96 6.16 4.66
CA TYR A 103 -4.09 6.87 5.59
C TYR A 103 -2.72 7.14 4.94
N TYR A 104 -2.16 6.13 4.31
CA TYR A 104 -0.86 6.27 3.64
C TYR A 104 -0.91 7.34 2.55
N CYS A 105 -1.90 7.29 1.69
CA CYS A 105 -2.00 8.22 0.58
C CYS A 105 -2.17 9.66 1.06
N VAL A 106 -3.00 9.87 2.07
CA VAL A 106 -3.21 11.21 2.60
C VAL A 106 -1.92 11.78 3.17
N LEU A 107 -1.21 11.01 3.98
CA LEU A 107 0.01 11.49 4.58
C LEU A 107 1.14 11.63 3.56
N ARG A 108 1.25 10.67 2.63
CA ARG A 108 2.30 10.74 1.63
C ARG A 108 2.11 11.95 0.73
N SER A 109 0.89 12.29 0.39
CA SER A 109 0.61 13.45 -0.43
C SER A 109 0.93 14.76 0.27
N ARG A 110 1.04 14.74 1.59
CA ARG A 110 1.42 15.90 2.38
C ARG A 110 2.92 15.98 2.59
N GLY A 111 3.69 15.10 1.96
CA GLY A 111 5.14 15.13 2.05
C GLY A 111 5.73 14.35 3.19
N ILE A 112 4.93 13.57 3.90
CA ILE A 112 5.44 12.75 4.99
C ILE A 112 6.02 11.47 4.38
N ASP A 113 7.26 11.14 4.71
CA ASP A 113 7.90 10.01 4.07
C ASP A 113 7.38 8.68 4.62
N THR A 114 7.60 7.62 3.86
CA THR A 114 7.05 6.32 4.19
C THR A 114 7.52 5.78 5.54
N PRO A 115 8.80 5.86 5.90
CA PRO A 115 9.19 5.40 7.24
C PRO A 115 8.45 6.13 8.37
N ALA A 116 8.25 7.44 8.22
CA ALA A 116 7.52 8.19 9.25
C ALA A 116 6.07 7.76 9.32
N ILE A 117 5.45 7.53 8.17
CA ILE A 117 4.06 7.06 8.13
C ILE A 117 3.95 5.71 8.84
N VAL A 118 4.81 4.77 8.48
CA VAL A 118 4.78 3.43 9.06
C VAL A 118 4.99 3.50 10.57
N ASN A 119 5.92 4.33 11.02
CA ASN A 119 6.19 4.44 12.45
C ASN A 119 5.08 5.11 13.23
N SER A 120 4.24 5.89 12.55
CA SER A 120 3.11 6.55 13.22
C SER A 120 1.92 5.64 13.45
N ILE A 121 1.91 4.47 12.83
CA ILE A 121 0.79 3.54 12.93
C ILE A 121 1.06 2.51 14.01
N PRO A 122 0.20 2.40 15.02
CA PRO A 122 0.35 1.33 16.00
C PRO A 122 0.10 -0.01 15.32
N THR A 123 0.88 -1.00 15.72
CA THR A 123 0.68 -2.34 15.18
C THR A 123 -0.62 -2.92 15.71
N ASP A 124 -1.50 -3.30 14.81
CA ASP A 124 -2.80 -3.84 15.17
C ASP A 124 -2.78 -5.36 15.06
N THR A 125 -2.22 -6.01 16.06
CA THR A 125 -2.15 -7.47 16.07
C THR A 125 -3.13 -8.09 17.07
N ALA A 126 -3.87 -7.26 17.77
CA ALA A 126 -4.78 -7.78 18.79
C ALA A 126 -5.87 -8.65 18.20
N LEU A 127 -6.29 -8.33 16.99
CA LEU A 127 -7.36 -9.09 16.35
C LEU A 127 -6.95 -10.50 15.94
N ASP A 128 -5.67 -10.76 15.88
CA ASP A 128 -5.17 -12.04 15.43
C ASP A 128 -4.85 -12.98 16.56
N GLU A 129 -4.82 -12.49 17.77
CA GLU A 129 -4.54 -13.32 18.94
C GLU A 129 -3.17 -13.98 18.93
N LYS A 130 -2.31 -13.56 18.04
CA LYS A 130 -0.97 -14.10 17.97
C LYS A 130 0.01 -12.99 17.71
N PRO A 131 0.03 -12.02 18.58
CA PRO A 131 0.81 -10.82 18.30
C PRO A 131 2.30 -11.09 18.16
N LYS A 132 2.83 -12.08 18.85
CA LYS A 132 4.24 -12.33 18.77
C LYS A 132 4.71 -12.76 17.39
N THR A 133 3.78 -13.27 16.60
CA THR A 133 4.11 -13.72 15.26
C THR A 133 4.50 -12.57 14.35
N PHE A 134 4.02 -11.40 14.66
CA PHE A 134 4.15 -10.28 13.75
C PHE A 134 5.27 -9.34 14.09
N LYS A 135 5.78 -9.39 15.29
CA LYS A 135 6.78 -8.43 15.64
C LYS A 135 8.12 -8.71 15.09
N VAL A 136 8.32 -9.79 14.42
CA VAL A 136 9.60 -10.06 13.81
C VAL A 136 9.90 -9.13 12.67
N ASN A 137 8.94 -8.39 12.21
CA ASN A 137 9.16 -7.53 11.07
C ASN A 137 9.74 -6.23 11.49
N LYS A 138 11.02 -6.20 11.68
CA LYS A 138 11.63 -4.97 11.93
C LYS A 138 12.49 -4.64 10.83
N LYS A 139 12.70 -3.48 10.64
CA LYS A 139 13.42 -3.02 9.55
C LYS A 139 14.72 -2.91 9.70
#